data_1bc0e57ff4a6bd5e3561cfdf11c5d30c
#
_entry.id   1bc0e57ff4a6bd5e3561cfdf11c5d30c
#
_cell.length_a   1.000
_cell.length_b   1.000
_cell.length_c   1.000
_cell.angle_alpha   90.00
_cell.angle_beta   90.00
_cell.angle_gamma   90.00
#
_symmetry.space_group_name_H-M   'P 1'
#
loop_
_entity.id
_entity.type
_entity.pdbx_description
1 polymer ?
#
loop_
_entity_poly.entity_id
_entity_poly.type
_entity_poly.pdbx_seq_one_letter_code
_entity_poly.pdbx_strand_id
1 'polypeptide(L)'
;EQKGFLVNKLDGGSQAGNQLGYYMNKSRDDMYAWYITEGEKKGIYGEDCLKSPFVSLPGVSSWSKLFDGKAGERAVDFFRTMGVKIVIVVFDADKICNPMVYKKQEELVEKLQEENFLVGIGNWDPSLGKGIDDLLRAGHKPTYQLRK
;
A
#
# COMPACT_ATOMS: atom_id res chain seq x y z
N GLU A 1 -4.59 -18.46 -7.98
CA GLU A 1 -5.27 -17.69 -8.40
C GLU A 1 -5.53 -16.42 -7.81
N GLN A 2 -5.80 -15.47 -8.52
CA GLN A 2 -5.90 -14.23 -8.05
C GLN A 2 -7.20 -13.75 -7.86
N LYS A 3 -8.11 -14.40 -8.03
CA LYS A 3 -9.42 -14.16 -7.80
C LYS A 3 -9.71 -12.86 -7.34
N GLY A 4 -10.45 -12.42 -6.80
CA GLY A 4 -10.96 -11.17 -6.47
C GLY A 4 -9.96 -10.05 -6.19
N PHE A 5 -8.72 -10.40 -6.13
CA PHE A 5 -7.79 -9.37 -5.77
C PHE A 5 -7.50 -8.43 -6.86
N LEU A 6 -7.71 -8.81 -8.07
CA LEU A 6 -7.47 -7.95 -9.20
C LEU A 6 -8.76 -7.44 -9.79
N VAL A 7 -9.81 -7.44 -8.98
CA VAL A 7 -11.11 -6.99 -9.46
C VAL A 7 -11.05 -5.61 -10.05
N ASN A 8 -10.34 -4.70 -9.41
CA ASN A 8 -10.25 -3.35 -9.93
C ASN A 8 -9.68 -3.31 -11.31
N LYS A 9 -8.63 -4.07 -11.54
CA LYS A 9 -8.04 -4.09 -12.86
C LYS A 9 -8.93 -4.76 -13.85
N LEU A 10 -9.57 -5.84 -13.46
CA LEU A 10 -10.45 -6.54 -14.36
C LEU A 10 -11.63 -5.70 -14.76
N ASP A 11 -12.23 -5.03 -13.81
CA ASP A 11 -13.38 -4.23 -14.09
C ASP A 11 -13.07 -2.95 -14.79
N GLY A 12 -11.99 -2.35 -14.47
CA GLY A 12 -11.65 -1.06 -14.99
C GLY A 12 -10.44 -1.10 -15.89
N GLY A 13 -10.35 -2.08 -16.75
CA GLY A 13 -9.15 -2.29 -17.52
C GLY A 13 -8.57 -1.03 -18.11
N SER A 14 -9.39 -0.22 -18.77
CA SER A 14 -8.91 0.98 -19.40
C SER A 14 -8.62 2.09 -18.40
N GLN A 15 -9.06 1.94 -17.18
CA GLN A 15 -8.90 2.97 -16.18
C GLN A 15 -8.05 2.50 -15.01
N ALA A 16 -7.26 1.48 -15.22
CA ALA A 16 -6.48 0.91 -14.15
C ALA A 16 -5.59 1.93 -13.46
N GLY A 17 -5.12 2.92 -14.19
CA GLY A 17 -4.25 3.93 -13.61
C GLY A 17 -4.91 4.82 -12.59
N ASN A 18 -6.25 4.79 -12.52
CA ASN A 18 -6.98 5.64 -11.58
C ASN A 18 -7.64 4.86 -10.45
N GLN A 19 -7.32 3.61 -10.33
CA GLN A 19 -7.97 2.76 -9.34
C GLN A 19 -6.97 2.16 -8.38
N LEU A 20 -7.47 1.75 -7.22
CA LEU A 20 -6.66 1.00 -6.28
C LEU A 20 -6.37 -0.38 -6.86
N GLY A 21 -5.19 -0.89 -6.61
CA GLY A 21 -4.84 -2.25 -6.97
C GLY A 21 -4.66 -3.07 -5.70
N TYR A 22 -5.21 -4.27 -5.69
CA TYR A 22 -5.07 -5.17 -4.55
C TYR A 22 -4.29 -6.40 -5.01
N TYR A 23 -3.22 -6.74 -4.30
CA TYR A 23 -2.36 -7.86 -4.69
C TYR A 23 -2.12 -8.76 -3.50
N MET A 24 -2.61 -9.98 -3.58
CA MET A 24 -2.55 -10.96 -2.49
C MET A 24 -2.23 -12.38 -2.99
N ASN A 25 -1.73 -12.51 -4.21
CA ASN A 25 -1.59 -13.82 -4.82
C ASN A 25 -0.63 -14.74 -4.11
N LYS A 26 0.45 -14.18 -3.59
CA LYS A 26 1.48 -14.95 -2.93
C LYS A 26 1.47 -14.75 -1.43
N SER A 27 0.43 -14.10 -0.92
CA SER A 27 0.35 -13.77 0.48
C SER A 27 0.02 -14.99 1.31
N ARG A 28 0.40 -14.95 2.57
CA ARG A 28 0.10 -16.03 3.47
C ARG A 28 -1.32 -15.93 3.96
N ASP A 29 -1.78 -16.96 4.64
CA ASP A 29 -3.14 -16.96 5.14
C ASP A 29 -3.39 -15.87 6.16
N ASP A 30 -2.39 -15.54 6.99
CA ASP A 30 -2.64 -14.51 7.95
C ASP A 30 -2.43 -13.18 7.25
N MET A 31 -3.45 -12.38 7.20
CA MET A 31 -3.46 -11.15 6.47
C MET A 31 -3.70 -9.96 7.36
N TYR A 32 -3.24 -10.04 8.60
CA TYR A 32 -3.50 -8.93 9.50
C TYR A 32 -2.60 -7.72 9.23
N ALA A 33 -1.62 -7.84 8.38
CA ALA A 33 -0.75 -6.72 8.01
C ALA A 33 -0.78 -6.52 6.50
N TRP A 34 -1.10 -5.31 6.07
CA TRP A 34 -1.12 -4.95 4.66
C TRP A 34 -0.18 -3.80 4.42
N TYR A 35 0.42 -3.76 3.24
CA TYR A 35 1.29 -2.67 2.82
C TYR A 35 0.55 -1.77 1.85
N ILE A 36 0.83 -0.47 1.91
CA ILE A 36 0.29 0.49 0.94
C ILE A 36 1.45 1.16 0.24
N THR A 37 1.45 1.14 -1.07
CA THR A 37 2.46 1.79 -1.87
C THR A 37 1.81 2.61 -2.97
N GLU A 38 2.59 3.33 -3.74
CA GLU A 38 2.11 4.08 -4.87
C GLU A 38 2.67 3.42 -6.12
N GLY A 39 1.80 3.10 -7.04
CA GLY A 39 2.22 2.50 -8.31
C GLY A 39 1.98 1.01 -8.36
N GLU A 40 1.44 0.57 -9.49
CA GLU A 40 1.03 -0.82 -9.66
C GLU A 40 2.22 -1.76 -9.61
N LYS A 41 3.32 -1.43 -10.28
CA LYS A 41 4.48 -2.31 -10.30
C LYS A 41 5.03 -2.54 -8.91
N LYS A 42 5.05 -1.50 -8.09
CA LYS A 42 5.58 -1.62 -6.74
C LYS A 42 4.70 -2.56 -5.91
N GLY A 43 3.39 -2.48 -6.11
CA GLY A 43 2.48 -3.36 -5.38
C GLY A 43 2.66 -4.81 -5.78
N ILE A 44 2.73 -5.07 -7.07
CA ILE A 44 2.86 -6.43 -7.58
C ILE A 44 4.19 -7.04 -7.11
N TYR A 45 5.27 -6.29 -7.30
CA TYR A 45 6.59 -6.81 -6.96
C TYR A 45 6.75 -6.96 -5.45
N GLY A 46 6.20 -6.00 -4.71
CA GLY A 46 6.27 -6.06 -3.25
C GLY A 46 5.56 -7.28 -2.70
N GLU A 47 4.36 -7.54 -3.19
CA GLU A 47 3.59 -8.69 -2.74
C GLU A 47 4.32 -9.99 -3.07
N ASP A 48 4.90 -10.06 -4.26
CA ASP A 48 5.61 -11.25 -4.68
C ASP A 48 6.84 -11.50 -3.79
N CYS A 49 7.59 -10.46 -3.48
CA CYS A 49 8.83 -10.62 -2.70
C CYS A 49 8.59 -10.77 -1.22
N LEU A 50 7.65 -10.02 -0.67
CA LEU A 50 7.43 -10.01 0.78
C LEU A 50 6.38 -11.03 1.22
N LYS A 51 5.63 -11.58 0.29
CA LYS A 51 4.57 -12.55 0.58
C LYS A 51 3.55 -11.96 1.55
N SER A 52 3.27 -10.69 1.40
CA SER A 52 2.29 -9.98 2.20
C SER A 52 1.41 -9.15 1.28
N PRO A 53 0.15 -8.95 1.63
CA PRO A 53 -0.76 -8.24 0.74
C PRO A 53 -0.35 -6.78 0.56
N PHE A 54 -0.53 -6.28 -0.65
CA PHE A 54 -0.24 -4.89 -0.99
C PHE A 54 -1.46 -4.23 -1.60
N VAL A 55 -1.64 -2.95 -1.30
CA VAL A 55 -2.57 -2.08 -2.01
C VAL A 55 -1.76 -1.01 -2.69
N SER A 56 -2.02 -0.78 -3.97
CA SER A 56 -1.35 0.27 -4.73
C SER A 56 -2.28 1.43 -4.94
N LEU A 57 -1.80 2.62 -4.65
CA LEU A 57 -2.52 3.85 -4.98
C LEU A 57 -2.06 4.29 -6.36
N PRO A 58 -2.95 4.86 -7.17
CA PRO A 58 -2.53 5.38 -8.48
C PRO A 58 -1.58 6.58 -8.35
N GLY A 59 -1.59 7.23 -7.21
CA GLY A 59 -0.64 8.30 -6.88
C GLY A 59 -0.76 8.57 -5.41
N VAL A 60 0.24 9.19 -4.80
CA VAL A 60 0.19 9.44 -3.36
C VAL A 60 -0.95 10.36 -2.97
N SER A 61 -1.37 11.25 -3.88
CA SER A 61 -2.49 12.14 -3.62
C SER A 61 -3.84 11.44 -3.69
N SER A 62 -3.85 10.20 -4.13
CA SER A 62 -5.09 9.42 -4.25
C SER A 62 -5.39 8.60 -3.01
N TRP A 63 -4.73 8.88 -1.91
CA TRP A 63 -4.94 8.09 -0.69
C TRP A 63 -6.39 8.11 -0.22
N SER A 64 -7.13 9.16 -0.56
CA SER A 64 -8.52 9.24 -0.14
C SER A 64 -9.39 8.14 -0.76
N LYS A 65 -8.93 7.53 -1.83
CA LYS A 65 -9.68 6.43 -2.45
C LYS A 65 -9.83 5.23 -1.52
N LEU A 66 -8.97 5.12 -0.53
CA LEU A 66 -9.09 4.03 0.45
C LEU A 66 -10.31 4.21 1.34
N PHE A 67 -10.79 5.44 1.45
CA PHE A 67 -11.83 5.78 2.41
C PHE A 67 -13.16 6.17 1.78
N ASP A 68 -13.21 6.38 0.48
CA ASP A 68 -14.47 6.74 -0.14
C ASP A 68 -15.15 5.47 -0.66
N GLY A 69 -16.44 5.45 -0.66
CA GLY A 69 -17.20 4.29 -1.08
C GLY A 69 -17.82 4.41 -2.45
N LYS A 70 -17.21 5.24 -3.30
CA LYS A 70 -17.80 5.51 -4.61
C LYS A 70 -17.95 4.28 -5.48
N ALA A 71 -17.03 3.35 -5.36
CA ALA A 71 -17.07 2.14 -6.15
C ALA A 71 -17.64 0.97 -5.35
N GLY A 72 -18.26 1.23 -4.22
CA GLY A 72 -18.81 0.18 -3.39
C GLY A 72 -18.20 0.19 -2.00
N GLU A 73 -17.73 -0.94 -1.55
CA GLU A 73 -17.15 -1.05 -0.23
C GLU A 73 -15.86 -0.23 -0.15
N ARG A 74 -15.68 0.51 0.93
CA ARG A 74 -14.43 1.24 1.15
C ARG A 74 -13.32 0.24 1.39
N ALA A 75 -12.10 0.57 0.94
CA ALA A 75 -10.97 -0.31 1.14
C ALA A 75 -10.73 -0.60 2.63
N VAL A 76 -10.90 0.41 3.49
CA VAL A 76 -10.71 0.20 4.92
C VAL A 76 -11.73 -0.76 5.51
N ASP A 77 -12.94 -0.81 4.96
CA ASP A 77 -13.93 -1.77 5.43
C ASP A 77 -13.57 -3.18 4.96
N PHE A 78 -13.05 -3.29 3.75
CA PHE A 78 -12.55 -4.55 3.26
C PHE A 78 -11.39 -5.04 4.14
N PHE A 79 -10.50 -4.13 4.53
CA PHE A 79 -9.41 -4.50 5.44
C PHE A 79 -9.96 -5.09 6.74
N ARG A 80 -10.99 -4.46 7.30
CA ARG A 80 -11.58 -4.96 8.55
C ARG A 80 -12.18 -6.35 8.36
N THR A 81 -12.85 -6.55 7.25
CA THR A 81 -13.43 -7.86 6.94
C THR A 81 -12.35 -8.92 6.85
N MET A 82 -11.18 -8.57 6.33
CA MET A 82 -10.07 -9.51 6.20
C MET A 82 -9.27 -9.68 7.48
N GLY A 83 -9.59 -8.95 8.53
CA GLY A 83 -8.88 -9.06 9.78
C GLY A 83 -7.61 -8.25 9.88
N VAL A 84 -7.48 -7.23 9.04
CA VAL A 84 -6.27 -6.40 9.02
C VAL A 84 -6.20 -5.57 10.30
N LYS A 85 -5.03 -5.56 10.95
CA LYS A 85 -4.80 -4.77 12.15
C LYS A 85 -3.75 -3.71 11.93
N ILE A 86 -2.78 -3.98 11.07
CA ILE A 86 -1.66 -3.09 10.84
C ILE A 86 -1.59 -2.74 9.36
N VAL A 87 -1.41 -1.47 9.08
CA VAL A 87 -1.21 -1.00 7.71
C VAL A 87 0.17 -0.36 7.66
N ILE A 88 1.00 -0.79 6.74
CA ILE A 88 2.37 -0.31 6.63
C ILE A 88 2.50 0.50 5.34
N VAL A 89 2.81 1.77 5.46
CA VAL A 89 2.91 2.67 4.32
C VAL A 89 4.35 2.67 3.83
N VAL A 90 4.56 2.31 2.57
CA VAL A 90 5.91 2.20 2.00
C VAL A 90 6.01 3.07 0.73
N PHE A 91 5.84 4.37 0.91
CA PHE A 91 6.04 5.32 -0.18
C PHE A 91 7.54 5.45 -0.46
N ASP A 92 7.89 6.08 -1.57
CA ASP A 92 9.28 6.18 -2.00
C ASP A 92 10.18 6.75 -0.90
N ALA A 93 11.42 6.30 -0.90
CA ALA A 93 12.36 6.68 0.14
C ALA A 93 12.74 8.15 0.13
N ASP A 94 12.53 8.83 -1.02
CA ASP A 94 12.87 10.25 -1.11
C ASP A 94 11.82 11.15 -0.45
N LYS A 95 10.84 10.57 0.24
CA LYS A 95 9.82 11.36 0.92
C LYS A 95 10.41 12.36 1.91
N ILE A 96 11.57 12.06 2.46
CA ILE A 96 12.23 12.99 3.36
C ILE A 96 12.60 14.27 2.64
N CYS A 97 12.94 14.19 1.36
CA CYS A 97 13.35 15.33 0.55
C CYS A 97 12.22 15.83 -0.34
N ASN A 98 11.06 15.21 -0.30
CA ASN A 98 9.93 15.58 -1.14
C ASN A 98 8.75 15.96 -0.25
N PRO A 99 8.55 17.27 0.00
CA PRO A 99 7.54 17.70 0.96
C PRO A 99 6.13 17.26 0.60
N MET A 100 5.82 17.16 -0.68
CA MET A 100 4.47 16.76 -1.09
C MET A 100 4.21 15.29 -0.74
N VAL A 101 5.19 14.42 -1.01
CA VAL A 101 5.03 13.00 -0.69
C VAL A 101 4.95 12.81 0.82
N TYR A 102 5.80 13.54 1.56
CA TYR A 102 5.78 13.46 3.01
C TYR A 102 4.42 13.90 3.56
N LYS A 103 3.90 15.01 3.03
CA LYS A 103 2.61 15.52 3.48
C LYS A 103 1.51 14.51 3.24
N LYS A 104 1.49 13.89 2.05
CA LYS A 104 0.45 12.92 1.73
C LYS A 104 0.57 11.68 2.59
N GLN A 105 1.79 11.28 2.92
CA GLN A 105 1.99 10.18 3.83
C GLN A 105 1.40 10.48 5.21
N GLU A 106 1.67 11.69 5.72
CA GLU A 106 1.18 12.04 7.05
C GLU A 106 -0.35 12.15 7.08
N GLU A 107 -0.95 12.65 6.02
CA GLU A 107 -2.41 12.71 5.91
C GLU A 107 -3.00 11.30 5.94
N LEU A 108 -2.37 10.38 5.21
CA LEU A 108 -2.84 9.00 5.17
C LEU A 108 -2.71 8.33 6.54
N VAL A 109 -1.58 8.54 7.21
CA VAL A 109 -1.36 7.98 8.53
C VAL A 109 -2.45 8.43 9.49
N GLU A 110 -2.72 9.73 9.50
CA GLU A 110 -3.70 10.28 10.42
C GLU A 110 -5.07 9.66 10.16
N LYS A 111 -5.45 9.54 8.89
CA LYS A 111 -6.75 9.01 8.55
C LYS A 111 -6.87 7.54 8.91
N LEU A 112 -5.82 6.77 8.69
CA LEU A 112 -5.83 5.35 9.07
C LEU A 112 -5.93 5.19 10.58
N GLN A 113 -5.28 6.06 11.33
CA GLN A 113 -5.38 6.01 12.78
C GLN A 113 -6.78 6.37 13.24
N GLU A 114 -7.44 7.32 12.58
CA GLU A 114 -8.82 7.65 12.89
C GLU A 114 -9.73 6.45 12.66
N GLU A 115 -9.37 5.59 11.72
CA GLU A 115 -10.14 4.37 11.43
C GLU A 115 -9.71 3.20 12.30
N ASN A 116 -8.87 3.46 13.29
CA ASN A 116 -8.46 2.50 14.31
C ASN A 116 -7.49 1.42 13.83
N PHE A 117 -6.69 1.72 12.83
CA PHE A 117 -5.62 0.82 12.42
C PHE A 117 -4.32 1.23 13.11
N LEU A 118 -3.49 0.25 13.41
CA LEU A 118 -2.11 0.53 13.73
C LEU A 118 -1.40 0.84 12.42
N VAL A 119 -0.54 1.84 12.43
CA VAL A 119 0.13 2.26 11.19
C VAL A 119 1.63 2.20 11.37
N GLY A 120 2.29 1.57 10.44
CA GLY A 120 3.74 1.54 10.38
C GLY A 120 4.21 2.33 9.16
N ILE A 121 5.38 2.92 9.27
CA ILE A 121 6.00 3.63 8.15
C ILE A 121 7.24 2.87 7.76
N GLY A 122 7.31 2.44 6.52
CA GLY A 122 8.48 1.75 6.01
C GLY A 122 9.53 2.76 5.58
N ASN A 123 10.77 2.50 5.95
CA ASN A 123 11.87 3.38 5.64
C ASN A 123 13.08 2.58 5.20
N TRP A 124 13.91 3.20 4.38
CA TRP A 124 15.18 2.62 3.98
C TRP A 124 16.05 3.74 3.42
N ASP A 125 17.34 3.46 3.33
CA ASP A 125 18.30 4.41 2.77
C ASP A 125 18.00 4.58 1.28
N PRO A 126 17.76 5.81 0.82
CA PRO A 126 17.44 6.03 -0.59
C PRO A 126 18.54 5.54 -1.56
N SER A 127 19.77 5.41 -1.07
CA SER A 127 20.85 4.91 -1.93
C SER A 127 20.65 3.43 -2.28
N LEU A 128 19.81 2.73 -1.54
CA LEU A 128 19.51 1.32 -1.81
C LEU A 128 18.40 1.16 -2.84
N GLY A 129 17.66 2.23 -3.09
CA GLY A 129 16.56 2.22 -4.06
C GLY A 129 15.57 3.30 -3.73
N LYS A 130 15.01 3.93 -4.76
CA LYS A 130 14.02 4.97 -4.54
C LYS A 130 12.69 4.38 -4.10
N GLY A 131 12.21 3.37 -4.80
CA GLY A 131 10.95 2.73 -4.50
C GLY A 131 11.15 1.39 -3.84
N ILE A 132 10.06 0.84 -3.30
CA ILE A 132 10.12 -0.46 -2.65
C ILE A 132 10.56 -1.55 -3.61
N ASP A 133 10.20 -1.45 -4.88
CA ASP A 133 10.59 -2.44 -5.87
C ASP A 133 12.11 -2.43 -6.08
N ASP A 134 12.71 -1.25 -6.14
CA ASP A 134 14.16 -1.14 -6.30
C ASP A 134 14.88 -1.71 -5.08
N LEU A 135 14.37 -1.42 -3.90
CA LEU A 135 14.95 -1.92 -2.67
C LEU A 135 14.94 -3.45 -2.63
N LEU A 136 13.80 -4.03 -2.96
CA LEU A 136 13.66 -5.48 -2.93
C LEU A 136 14.51 -6.15 -4.01
N ARG A 137 14.60 -5.50 -5.18
CA ARG A 137 15.41 -6.05 -6.26
C ARG A 137 16.89 -6.07 -5.89
N ALA A 138 17.30 -5.12 -5.06
CA ALA A 138 18.68 -5.07 -4.57
C ALA A 138 18.93 -6.06 -3.43
N GLY A 139 17.93 -6.81 -3.02
CA GLY A 139 18.11 -7.82 -1.98
C GLY A 139 17.86 -7.33 -0.57
N HIS A 140 17.28 -6.15 -0.42
CA HIS A 140 17.04 -5.58 0.90
C HIS A 140 15.55 -5.56 1.21
N LYS A 141 15.21 -5.36 2.47
CA LYS A 141 13.83 -5.23 2.91
C LYS A 141 13.68 -3.91 3.65
N PRO A 142 12.48 -3.33 3.63
CA PRO A 142 12.27 -2.11 4.40
C PRO A 142 12.25 -2.44 5.90
N THR A 143 12.67 -1.48 6.69
CA THR A 143 12.37 -1.52 8.12
C THR A 143 11.14 -0.66 8.31
N TYR A 144 10.43 -0.84 9.40
CA TYR A 144 9.30 0.02 9.66
C TYR A 144 9.19 0.34 11.13
N GLN A 145 8.56 1.47 11.40
CA GLN A 145 8.30 1.90 12.77
C GLN A 145 6.82 2.15 12.91
N LEU A 146 6.26 1.67 14.00
CA LEU A 146 4.86 1.95 14.29
C LEU A 146 4.72 3.40 14.72
N ARG A 147 3.65 4.02 14.25
CA ARG A 147 3.37 5.41 14.56
C ARG A 147 2.41 5.46 15.72
N LYS A 148 2.66 6.32 16.67
CA LYS A 148 1.81 6.44 17.87
C LYS A 148 0.75 7.48 17.78
#